data_f3264d52fb30518f6ade81ffd5aabd3a
#
_entry.id   f3264d52fb30518f6ade81ffd5aabd3a
#
_cell.length_a   1.000
_cell.length_b   1.000
_cell.length_c   1.000
_cell.angle_alpha   90.00
_cell.angle_beta   90.00
_cell.angle_gamma   90.00
#
_symmetry.space_group_name_H-M   'P 1'
#
loop_
_entity.id
_entity.type
_entity.pdbx_description
1 polymer ?
#
loop_
_entity_poly.entity_id
_entity_poly.type
_entity_poly.pdbx_seq_one_letter_code
_entity_poly.pdbx_strand_id
1 'polypeptide(L)'
;MSKNNFEGGSAPPPYTMPDVQINNKDMLNPERYEPDIKSYKENNVFQAYDTEDKRLAHLEKLNTIERIKFDHKLYLIGFGGEGRPFLYLFFKRVDIDPKNIIIIDLRDVSKEAEYWSSLGATVISNTKITQDNYRTLLAGIERDDIIVDAAIEIDSIDLLKFCEEKGCDFVNSCIENWDFKDQTDAEKYSLMYKHKELEAVNAKYAGKQNTNFVISMGCNPGNVSIWVKIGLLKIAKEYNIDSKKYKSWAELSRALGVKTIHVSEKDTQIVNNPKRVNEYMNTWGGMGEAYFEEAMGCVEASWGTHEKLKFKEEEIVPEPDNYLIWKKKGGYVKAQSWVPQYGRFFGNIIRHDESYTIGRTLTVKDNSGKTIYKPSVYYVYNPTQEANASLEELKERNHKLQDHYRFMTDEIIDGRDILGLTYYLENGDVFWVGSMLTIHEARKIFPPEYHKFINATNTTVSAGILSAVLEIIRLDKKGKKLGLISPDDLPWYKIIYDQIGYLGDFVFMKTDFSNIISDNRFGRPYKLSKNWQFDEFLVDEDFTK
;
A
#
# COMPACT_ATOMS: atom_id res chain seq x y z
N MET A 1 38.40 -15.16 34.65
CA MET A 1 37.41 -16.21 34.42
C MET A 1 36.26 -15.98 35.38
N SER A 2 35.21 -15.34 34.94
CA SER A 2 33.93 -15.33 35.66
C SER A 2 32.83 -15.53 34.59
N LYS A 3 32.16 -16.65 34.69
CA LYS A 3 31.02 -17.01 33.85
C LYS A 3 29.82 -16.20 34.33
N ASN A 4 29.34 -15.28 33.55
CA ASN A 4 28.02 -14.70 33.76
C ASN A 4 27.00 -15.60 33.07
N ASN A 5 26.23 -16.30 33.88
CA ASN A 5 25.01 -16.97 33.46
C ASN A 5 23.97 -15.89 33.12
N PHE A 6 23.60 -15.78 31.86
CA PHE A 6 22.35 -15.11 31.49
C PHE A 6 21.22 -16.09 31.79
N GLU A 7 20.52 -15.88 32.88
CA GLU A 7 19.21 -16.49 33.11
C GLU A 7 18.25 -15.98 32.05
N GLY A 8 17.63 -16.91 31.32
CA GLY A 8 16.62 -16.61 30.33
C GLY A 8 15.43 -15.92 31.00
N GLY A 9 15.26 -14.65 30.71
CA GLY A 9 14.07 -13.91 31.08
C GLY A 9 12.86 -14.58 30.42
N SER A 10 11.94 -15.07 31.24
CA SER A 10 10.64 -15.55 30.80
C SER A 10 9.92 -14.43 30.02
N ALA A 11 9.33 -14.75 28.86
CA ALA A 11 8.46 -13.83 28.17
C ALA A 11 7.45 -13.22 29.16
N PRO A 12 7.19 -11.90 29.09
CA PRO A 12 6.20 -11.29 29.97
C PRO A 12 4.86 -12.02 29.79
N PRO A 13 4.09 -12.22 30.88
CA PRO A 13 2.82 -12.91 30.79
C PRO A 13 1.93 -12.21 29.76
N PRO A 14 1.15 -12.95 28.96
CA PRO A 14 0.25 -12.36 28.00
C PRO A 14 -0.65 -11.36 28.74
N TYR A 15 -0.76 -10.16 28.19
CA TYR A 15 -1.60 -9.11 28.74
C TYR A 15 -3.03 -9.64 28.88
N THR A 16 -3.47 -9.91 30.12
CA THR A 16 -4.86 -10.32 30.37
C THR A 16 -5.76 -9.13 30.18
N MET A 17 -6.47 -9.12 29.07
CA MET A 17 -7.46 -8.09 28.79
C MET A 17 -8.56 -8.09 29.86
N PRO A 18 -8.97 -6.93 30.40
CA PRO A 18 -10.25 -6.84 31.11
C PRO A 18 -11.36 -7.27 30.15
N ASP A 19 -12.41 -7.93 30.67
CA ASP A 19 -13.60 -8.32 29.92
C ASP A 19 -14.27 -7.09 29.29
N VAL A 20 -13.78 -6.66 28.12
CA VAL A 20 -14.35 -5.57 27.35
C VAL A 20 -15.21 -6.17 26.24
N GLN A 21 -16.52 -6.01 26.36
CA GLN A 21 -17.42 -6.34 25.26
C GLN A 21 -17.23 -5.34 24.14
N ILE A 22 -16.76 -5.82 22.99
CA ILE A 22 -16.58 -5.00 21.79
C ILE A 22 -17.91 -4.86 21.08
N ASN A 23 -18.33 -3.61 20.87
CA ASN A 23 -19.54 -3.34 20.11
C ASN A 23 -19.21 -3.38 18.61
N ASN A 24 -19.56 -4.49 17.95
CA ASN A 24 -19.26 -4.75 16.53
C ASN A 24 -20.06 -3.88 15.55
N LYS A 25 -20.89 -2.91 16.02
CA LYS A 25 -21.74 -2.12 15.12
C LYS A 25 -21.00 -1.10 14.27
N ASP A 26 -19.78 -0.69 14.67
CA ASP A 26 -18.98 0.33 13.98
C ASP A 26 -17.82 -0.24 13.15
N MET A 27 -17.64 -1.54 13.14
CA MET A 27 -16.77 -2.18 12.17
C MET A 27 -17.51 -2.27 10.83
N LEU A 28 -16.87 -1.86 9.75
CA LEU A 28 -17.31 -2.23 8.39
C LEU A 28 -17.53 -3.72 8.39
N ASN A 29 -18.80 -4.10 8.33
CA ASN A 29 -19.41 -5.40 8.60
C ASN A 29 -18.42 -6.59 8.51
N PRO A 30 -17.91 -7.15 9.63
CA PRO A 30 -16.98 -8.27 9.61
C PRO A 30 -17.56 -9.55 9.00
N GLU A 31 -18.88 -9.56 8.71
CA GLU A 31 -19.54 -10.64 8.00
C GLU A 31 -19.34 -10.60 6.48
N ARG A 32 -18.72 -9.55 5.93
CA ARG A 32 -18.42 -9.47 4.50
C ARG A 32 -17.46 -10.54 4.02
N TYR A 33 -16.43 -10.79 4.83
CA TYR A 33 -15.54 -11.93 4.69
C TYR A 33 -15.63 -12.74 5.98
N GLU A 34 -15.72 -14.06 5.88
CA GLU A 34 -15.53 -14.94 7.05
C GLU A 34 -14.30 -14.46 7.79
N PRO A 35 -14.33 -14.34 9.15
CA PRO A 35 -13.22 -13.77 9.90
C PRO A 35 -11.93 -14.51 9.54
N ASP A 36 -11.11 -13.85 8.77
CA ASP A 36 -9.85 -14.36 8.19
C ASP A 36 -8.97 -15.07 9.22
N ILE A 37 -8.96 -14.52 10.45
CA ILE A 37 -8.16 -15.05 11.54
C ILE A 37 -8.61 -16.45 12.01
N LYS A 38 -9.87 -16.81 11.83
CA LYS A 38 -10.45 -18.12 12.22
C LYS A 38 -10.48 -19.11 11.06
N SER A 39 -10.61 -18.64 9.85
CA SER A 39 -10.65 -19.49 8.63
C SER A 39 -9.26 -19.90 8.17
N TYR A 40 -8.21 -19.33 8.77
CA TYR A 40 -6.83 -19.72 8.52
C TYR A 40 -6.60 -21.20 8.88
N LYS A 41 -6.69 -22.04 7.87
CA LYS A 41 -6.08 -23.36 7.93
C LYS A 41 -4.59 -23.17 7.71
N GLU A 42 -3.78 -23.65 8.62
CA GLU A 42 -2.31 -23.59 8.59
C GLU A 42 -1.68 -24.31 7.36
N ASN A 43 -2.35 -24.30 6.24
CA ASN A 43 -1.84 -24.87 5.01
C ASN A 43 -0.78 -23.94 4.42
N ASN A 44 0.37 -23.90 5.13
CA ASN A 44 1.70 -23.81 4.52
C ASN A 44 1.98 -22.72 3.44
N VAL A 45 1.15 -21.67 3.28
CA VAL A 45 1.48 -20.60 2.32
C VAL A 45 2.86 -20.02 2.65
N PHE A 46 3.21 -19.87 3.94
CA PHE A 46 4.49 -19.30 4.37
C PHE A 46 5.66 -20.30 4.47
N GLN A 47 5.39 -21.59 4.66
CA GLN A 47 6.46 -22.60 4.60
C GLN A 47 6.83 -22.97 3.17
N ALA A 48 5.94 -22.67 2.22
CA ALA A 48 6.15 -23.01 0.81
C ALA A 48 7.09 -22.03 0.07
N TYR A 49 7.29 -20.79 0.57
CA TYR A 49 7.94 -19.71 -0.17
C TYR A 49 9.13 -19.07 0.56
N ASP A 50 9.76 -19.81 1.45
CA ASP A 50 10.90 -19.38 2.24
C ASP A 50 12.25 -19.42 1.50
N THR A 51 12.26 -19.88 0.24
CA THR A 51 13.43 -19.90 -0.64
C THR A 51 13.08 -19.40 -2.04
N GLU A 52 14.08 -18.86 -2.76
CA GLU A 52 13.91 -18.42 -4.17
C GLU A 52 13.38 -19.54 -5.07
N ASP A 53 13.93 -20.77 -4.94
CA ASP A 53 13.49 -21.92 -5.74
C ASP A 53 11.98 -22.19 -5.55
N LYS A 54 11.49 -22.10 -4.33
CA LYS A 54 10.06 -22.31 -4.04
C LYS A 54 9.19 -21.20 -4.61
N ARG A 55 9.68 -19.95 -4.60
CA ARG A 55 8.97 -18.81 -5.21
C ARG A 55 8.92 -18.94 -6.73
N LEU A 56 10.03 -19.30 -7.36
CA LEU A 56 10.09 -19.54 -8.81
C LEU A 56 9.18 -20.70 -9.21
N ALA A 57 9.19 -21.80 -8.45
CA ALA A 57 8.27 -22.92 -8.68
C ALA A 57 6.79 -22.49 -8.52
N HIS A 58 6.49 -21.60 -7.59
CA HIS A 58 5.15 -21.04 -7.45
C HIS A 58 4.78 -20.12 -8.62
N LEU A 59 5.69 -19.28 -9.08
CA LEU A 59 5.48 -18.43 -10.26
C LEU A 59 5.22 -19.28 -11.50
N GLU A 60 5.99 -20.36 -11.71
CA GLU A 60 5.74 -21.33 -12.78
C GLU A 60 4.35 -21.96 -12.66
N LYS A 61 3.95 -22.36 -11.44
CA LYS A 61 2.60 -22.86 -11.18
C LYS A 61 1.53 -21.82 -11.52
N LEU A 62 1.71 -20.55 -11.12
CA LEU A 62 0.78 -19.47 -11.46
C LEU A 62 0.67 -19.26 -12.98
N ASN A 63 1.77 -19.44 -13.71
CA ASN A 63 1.81 -19.34 -15.17
C ASN A 63 1.14 -20.53 -15.89
N THR A 64 1.01 -21.68 -15.21
CA THR A 64 0.43 -22.93 -15.76
C THR A 64 -0.95 -23.24 -15.20
N ILE A 65 -1.41 -22.50 -14.18
CA ILE A 65 -2.76 -22.67 -13.63
C ILE A 65 -3.82 -22.35 -14.68
N GLU A 66 -4.93 -23.08 -14.66
CA GLU A 66 -6.07 -22.78 -15.53
C GLU A 66 -6.50 -21.33 -15.33
N ARG A 67 -6.58 -20.58 -16.43
CA ARG A 67 -6.99 -19.18 -16.40
C ARG A 67 -8.45 -19.08 -15.95
N ILE A 68 -8.74 -18.07 -15.15
CA ILE A 68 -10.10 -17.80 -14.68
C ILE A 68 -10.91 -17.23 -15.84
N LYS A 69 -11.96 -17.92 -16.27
CA LYS A 69 -12.85 -17.44 -17.34
C LYS A 69 -13.54 -16.13 -16.92
N PHE A 70 -13.51 -15.13 -17.82
CA PHE A 70 -14.16 -13.84 -17.65
C PHE A 70 -14.79 -13.41 -18.98
N ASP A 71 -16.13 -13.41 -19.02
CA ASP A 71 -16.92 -13.18 -20.23
C ASP A 71 -17.37 -11.71 -20.36
N HIS A 72 -17.00 -10.84 -19.44
CA HIS A 72 -17.31 -9.41 -19.39
C HIS A 72 -16.16 -8.58 -19.96
N LYS A 73 -16.30 -7.24 -19.94
CA LYS A 73 -15.27 -6.31 -20.43
C LYS A 73 -14.34 -5.84 -19.33
N LEU A 74 -13.09 -5.63 -19.69
CA LEU A 74 -12.10 -4.92 -18.90
C LEU A 74 -11.87 -3.53 -19.49
N TYR A 75 -12.14 -2.49 -18.74
CA TYR A 75 -11.79 -1.11 -19.05
C TYR A 75 -10.53 -0.75 -18.27
N LEU A 76 -9.41 -0.66 -18.96
CA LEU A 76 -8.13 -0.21 -18.38
C LEU A 76 -7.94 1.27 -18.68
N ILE A 77 -7.98 2.09 -17.64
CA ILE A 77 -7.74 3.53 -17.72
C ILE A 77 -6.30 3.77 -17.27
N GLY A 78 -5.49 4.36 -18.17
CA GLY A 78 -4.04 4.51 -17.98
C GLY A 78 -3.25 3.29 -18.45
N PHE A 79 -2.58 3.41 -19.57
CA PHE A 79 -1.67 2.41 -20.13
C PHE A 79 -0.21 2.84 -19.91
N GLY A 80 0.07 3.26 -18.69
CA GLY A 80 1.35 3.78 -18.20
C GLY A 80 2.23 2.74 -17.53
N GLY A 81 2.91 3.21 -16.46
CA GLY A 81 3.84 2.41 -15.66
C GLY A 81 3.19 1.22 -14.97
N GLU A 82 1.95 1.34 -14.53
CA GLU A 82 1.21 0.30 -13.82
C GLU A 82 0.30 -0.50 -14.75
N GLY A 83 -0.40 0.18 -15.67
CA GLY A 83 -1.41 -0.46 -16.51
C GLY A 83 -0.82 -1.47 -17.51
N ARG A 84 0.39 -1.22 -18.04
CA ARG A 84 1.04 -2.16 -18.98
C ARG A 84 1.43 -3.48 -18.32
N PRO A 85 2.21 -3.49 -17.22
CA PRO A 85 2.54 -4.74 -16.55
C PRO A 85 1.29 -5.41 -15.97
N PHE A 86 0.33 -4.66 -15.44
CA PHE A 86 -0.95 -5.21 -15.00
C PHE A 86 -1.64 -5.99 -16.12
N LEU A 87 -1.84 -5.39 -17.30
CA LEU A 87 -2.56 -6.05 -18.40
C LEU A 87 -1.88 -7.33 -18.86
N TYR A 88 -0.54 -7.36 -18.88
CA TYR A 88 0.20 -8.57 -19.18
C TYR A 88 -0.05 -9.66 -18.13
N LEU A 89 0.06 -9.35 -16.84
CA LEU A 89 -0.19 -10.30 -15.76
C LEU A 89 -1.66 -10.76 -15.74
N PHE A 90 -2.60 -9.86 -15.98
CA PHE A 90 -4.02 -10.15 -16.09
C PHE A 90 -4.30 -11.18 -17.20
N PHE A 91 -3.77 -10.96 -18.40
CA PHE A 91 -3.96 -11.85 -19.53
C PHE A 91 -3.32 -13.23 -19.33
N LYS A 92 -2.31 -13.33 -18.46
CA LYS A 92 -1.74 -14.63 -18.03
C LYS A 92 -2.65 -15.40 -17.09
N ARG A 93 -3.50 -14.72 -16.32
CA ARG A 93 -4.29 -15.31 -15.24
C ARG A 93 -5.78 -15.41 -15.56
N VAL A 94 -6.25 -14.63 -16.53
CA VAL A 94 -7.66 -14.51 -16.89
C VAL A 94 -7.88 -14.90 -18.34
N ASP A 95 -8.87 -15.75 -18.57
CA ASP A 95 -9.33 -16.13 -19.89
C ASP A 95 -10.43 -15.16 -20.34
N ILE A 96 -10.01 -14.16 -21.11
CA ILE A 96 -10.84 -13.10 -21.68
C ILE A 96 -10.67 -13.05 -23.18
N ASP A 97 -11.73 -12.82 -23.94
CA ASP A 97 -11.61 -12.47 -25.36
C ASP A 97 -10.94 -11.07 -25.46
N PRO A 98 -9.80 -10.91 -26.15
CA PRO A 98 -9.16 -9.60 -26.32
C PRO A 98 -10.08 -8.50 -26.81
N LYS A 99 -11.14 -8.81 -27.56
CA LYS A 99 -12.17 -7.83 -27.99
C LYS A 99 -12.92 -7.19 -26.81
N ASN A 100 -12.89 -7.83 -25.65
CA ASN A 100 -13.48 -7.32 -24.41
C ASN A 100 -12.51 -6.46 -23.61
N ILE A 101 -11.31 -6.18 -24.12
CA ILE A 101 -10.33 -5.28 -23.49
C ILE A 101 -10.43 -3.89 -24.13
N ILE A 102 -10.68 -2.87 -23.31
CA ILE A 102 -10.74 -1.48 -23.70
C ILE A 102 -9.63 -0.73 -22.95
N ILE A 103 -8.70 -0.14 -23.68
CA ILE A 103 -7.59 0.65 -23.13
C ILE A 103 -7.88 2.13 -23.43
N ILE A 104 -7.86 2.96 -22.39
CA ILE A 104 -8.06 4.41 -22.51
C ILE A 104 -6.84 5.12 -21.92
N ASP A 105 -6.18 5.99 -22.69
CA ASP A 105 -5.03 6.77 -22.20
C ASP A 105 -5.08 8.21 -22.74
N LEU A 106 -4.66 9.15 -21.90
CA LEU A 106 -4.58 10.56 -22.26
C LEU A 106 -3.49 10.84 -23.32
N ARG A 107 -2.47 9.98 -23.41
CA ARG A 107 -1.37 10.06 -24.37
C ARG A 107 -1.70 9.24 -25.62
N ASP A 108 -0.92 9.44 -26.67
CA ASP A 108 -0.90 8.50 -27.78
C ASP A 108 -0.11 7.25 -27.40
N VAL A 109 -0.85 6.18 -27.10
CA VAL A 109 -0.28 4.86 -26.76
C VAL A 109 -0.49 3.83 -27.88
N SER A 110 -0.86 4.29 -29.08
CA SER A 110 -1.19 3.41 -30.21
C SER A 110 -0.04 2.43 -30.55
N LYS A 111 1.19 2.92 -30.48
CA LYS A 111 2.39 2.11 -30.73
C LYS A 111 2.66 1.11 -29.59
N GLU A 112 2.54 1.56 -28.36
CA GLU A 112 2.78 0.71 -27.18
C GLU A 112 1.70 -0.36 -27.00
N ALA A 113 0.46 -0.07 -27.44
CA ALA A 113 -0.68 -0.95 -27.38
C ALA A 113 -0.90 -1.76 -28.68
N GLU A 114 -0.01 -1.66 -29.67
CA GLU A 114 -0.14 -2.31 -30.99
C GLU A 114 -0.37 -3.82 -30.87
N TYR A 115 0.34 -4.50 -29.98
CA TYR A 115 0.15 -5.92 -29.70
C TYR A 115 -1.31 -6.23 -29.30
N TRP A 116 -1.86 -5.49 -28.36
CA TRP A 116 -3.23 -5.68 -27.87
C TRP A 116 -4.28 -5.35 -28.94
N SER A 117 -4.06 -4.28 -29.69
CA SER A 117 -4.90 -3.91 -30.82
C SER A 117 -4.90 -4.98 -31.90
N SER A 118 -3.75 -5.61 -32.18
CA SER A 118 -3.65 -6.71 -33.16
C SER A 118 -4.40 -7.97 -32.73
N LEU A 119 -4.61 -8.16 -31.42
CA LEU A 119 -5.44 -9.24 -30.87
C LEU A 119 -6.94 -8.89 -30.88
N GLY A 120 -7.30 -7.66 -31.13
CA GLY A 120 -8.69 -7.17 -31.20
C GLY A 120 -9.11 -6.24 -30.06
N ALA A 121 -8.23 -5.88 -29.11
CA ALA A 121 -8.54 -4.92 -28.09
C ALA A 121 -8.83 -3.51 -28.68
N THR A 122 -9.74 -2.78 -28.04
CA THR A 122 -10.03 -1.40 -28.41
C THR A 122 -9.05 -0.45 -27.70
N VAL A 123 -8.37 0.41 -28.46
CA VAL A 123 -7.43 1.39 -27.90
C VAL A 123 -7.94 2.80 -28.20
N ILE A 124 -8.21 3.58 -27.15
CA ILE A 124 -8.70 4.96 -27.19
C ILE A 124 -7.57 5.84 -26.67
N SER A 125 -6.72 6.30 -27.59
CA SER A 125 -5.57 7.16 -27.31
C SER A 125 -5.95 8.65 -27.36
N ASN A 126 -5.06 9.53 -26.82
CA ASN A 126 -5.23 10.98 -26.79
C ASN A 126 -6.55 11.42 -26.14
N THR A 127 -7.00 10.68 -25.12
CA THR A 127 -8.30 10.91 -24.49
C THR A 127 -8.15 11.03 -22.98
N LYS A 128 -8.23 12.27 -22.46
CA LYS A 128 -8.31 12.52 -21.02
C LYS A 128 -9.73 12.27 -20.53
N ILE A 129 -9.87 11.42 -19.51
CA ILE A 129 -11.12 11.28 -18.77
C ILE A 129 -11.23 12.47 -17.81
N THR A 130 -12.37 13.13 -17.78
CA THR A 130 -12.67 14.30 -16.94
C THR A 130 -14.05 14.17 -16.32
N GLN A 131 -14.35 15.03 -15.35
CA GLN A 131 -15.66 15.10 -14.73
C GLN A 131 -16.81 15.30 -15.74
N ASP A 132 -16.56 16.06 -16.81
CA ASP A 132 -17.58 16.37 -17.83
C ASP A 132 -17.82 15.21 -18.81
N ASN A 133 -16.82 14.34 -19.04
CA ASN A 133 -16.90 13.36 -20.13
C ASN A 133 -16.90 11.89 -19.68
N TYR A 134 -16.55 11.57 -18.40
CA TYR A 134 -16.39 10.16 -17.96
C TYR A 134 -17.65 9.32 -18.21
N ARG A 135 -18.84 9.87 -17.96
CA ARG A 135 -20.12 9.15 -18.19
C ARG A 135 -20.35 8.84 -19.66
N THR A 136 -19.89 9.68 -20.56
CA THR A 136 -20.01 9.47 -22.01
C THR A 136 -18.99 8.45 -22.50
N LEU A 137 -17.73 8.56 -22.04
CA LEU A 137 -16.66 7.63 -22.42
C LEU A 137 -16.92 6.23 -21.89
N LEU A 138 -17.48 6.13 -20.70
CA LEU A 138 -17.80 4.86 -20.03
C LEU A 138 -19.25 4.40 -20.23
N ALA A 139 -20.01 5.03 -21.17
CA ALA A 139 -21.43 4.73 -21.38
C ALA A 139 -21.71 3.27 -21.77
N GLY A 140 -20.76 2.63 -22.47
CA GLY A 140 -20.84 1.23 -22.92
C GLY A 140 -20.53 0.19 -21.84
N ILE A 141 -20.30 0.60 -20.59
CA ILE A 141 -20.09 -0.29 -19.45
C ILE A 141 -21.43 -0.93 -19.06
N GLU A 142 -21.36 -2.24 -18.83
CA GLU A 142 -22.45 -3.09 -18.43
C GLU A 142 -22.18 -3.70 -17.02
N ARG A 143 -23.18 -4.43 -16.50
CA ARG A 143 -23.05 -5.15 -15.23
C ARG A 143 -21.90 -6.16 -15.30
N ASP A 144 -21.15 -6.25 -14.21
CA ASP A 144 -20.03 -7.17 -14.02
C ASP A 144 -18.82 -6.92 -14.94
N ASP A 145 -18.85 -5.83 -15.76
CA ASP A 145 -17.63 -5.28 -16.37
C ASP A 145 -16.71 -4.73 -15.26
N ILE A 146 -15.41 -4.73 -15.49
CA ILE A 146 -14.43 -4.25 -14.51
C ILE A 146 -13.71 -3.01 -15.06
N ILE A 147 -13.67 -1.95 -14.26
CA ILE A 147 -12.79 -0.79 -14.47
C ILE A 147 -11.53 -1.00 -13.64
N VAL A 148 -10.38 -0.93 -14.28
CA VAL A 148 -9.08 -0.79 -13.59
C VAL A 148 -8.56 0.61 -13.88
N ASP A 149 -8.46 1.42 -12.85
CA ASP A 149 -7.96 2.78 -12.93
C ASP A 149 -6.50 2.83 -12.44
N ALA A 150 -5.59 2.97 -13.40
CA ALA A 150 -4.15 3.16 -13.23
C ALA A 150 -3.73 4.54 -13.78
N ALA A 151 -4.64 5.51 -13.75
CA ALA A 151 -4.43 6.90 -14.12
C ALA A 151 -4.46 7.79 -12.88
N ILE A 152 -4.19 9.07 -13.07
CA ILE A 152 -4.30 10.12 -12.06
C ILE A 152 -5.48 11.05 -12.38
N GLU A 153 -5.91 11.84 -11.41
CA GLU A 153 -6.97 12.85 -11.57
C GLU A 153 -8.35 12.26 -11.98
N ILE A 154 -8.69 11.07 -11.49
CA ILE A 154 -10.02 10.47 -11.67
C ILE A 154 -10.70 10.29 -10.32
N ASP A 155 -11.78 11.02 -10.08
CA ASP A 155 -12.44 11.07 -8.76
C ASP A 155 -13.07 9.73 -8.37
N SER A 156 -12.53 9.14 -7.31
CA SER A 156 -12.96 7.83 -6.81
C SER A 156 -14.41 7.84 -6.29
N ILE A 157 -14.90 8.99 -5.79
CA ILE A 157 -16.26 9.11 -5.24
C ILE A 157 -17.30 9.11 -6.36
N ASP A 158 -17.02 9.82 -7.44
CA ASP A 158 -17.91 9.84 -8.60
C ASP A 158 -17.91 8.50 -9.34
N LEU A 159 -16.73 7.81 -9.37
CA LEU A 159 -16.64 6.44 -9.90
C LEU A 159 -17.39 5.43 -9.03
N LEU A 160 -17.35 5.55 -7.69
CA LEU A 160 -18.15 4.68 -6.80
C LEU A 160 -19.65 4.81 -7.09
N LYS A 161 -20.17 6.05 -7.20
CA LYS A 161 -21.56 6.30 -7.54
C LYS A 161 -21.92 5.72 -8.92
N PHE A 162 -21.04 5.90 -9.89
CA PHE A 162 -21.22 5.38 -11.25
C PHE A 162 -21.24 3.85 -11.28
N CYS A 163 -20.34 3.19 -10.56
CA CYS A 163 -20.29 1.73 -10.50
C CYS A 163 -21.51 1.15 -9.77
N GLU A 164 -21.97 1.78 -8.69
CA GLU A 164 -23.21 1.38 -8.01
C GLU A 164 -24.45 1.53 -8.93
N GLU A 165 -24.47 2.57 -9.76
CA GLU A 165 -25.54 2.79 -10.75
C GLU A 165 -25.52 1.73 -11.86
N LYS A 166 -24.34 1.40 -12.39
CA LYS A 166 -24.16 0.50 -13.54
C LYS A 166 -24.11 -0.98 -13.14
N GLY A 167 -23.70 -1.29 -11.93
CA GLY A 167 -23.43 -2.65 -11.46
C GLY A 167 -22.08 -3.20 -11.95
N CYS A 168 -21.18 -2.36 -12.44
CA CYS A 168 -19.82 -2.72 -12.79
C CYS A 168 -18.91 -2.66 -11.56
N ASP A 169 -17.74 -3.26 -11.67
CA ASP A 169 -16.75 -3.32 -10.61
C ASP A 169 -15.56 -2.40 -10.86
N PHE A 170 -14.76 -2.16 -9.82
CA PHE A 170 -13.70 -1.17 -9.88
C PHE A 170 -12.49 -1.56 -9.04
N VAL A 171 -11.29 -1.26 -9.55
CA VAL A 171 -10.03 -1.31 -8.79
C VAL A 171 -9.19 -0.10 -9.17
N ASN A 172 -8.59 0.56 -8.17
CA ASN A 172 -7.52 1.54 -8.40
C ASN A 172 -6.32 1.29 -7.46
N SER A 173 -5.20 1.96 -7.73
CA SER A 173 -4.00 1.92 -6.90
C SER A 173 -3.95 3.01 -5.83
N CYS A 174 -4.74 4.09 -5.98
CA CYS A 174 -4.84 5.20 -5.01
C CYS A 174 -6.19 5.91 -5.14
N ILE A 175 -6.56 6.67 -4.09
CA ILE A 175 -7.78 7.49 -4.09
C ILE A 175 -7.45 8.85 -4.72
N GLU A 176 -8.17 9.20 -5.80
CA GLU A 176 -7.96 10.39 -6.59
C GLU A 176 -9.15 11.35 -6.57
N ASN A 177 -8.92 12.58 -7.07
CA ASN A 177 -9.94 13.61 -7.35
C ASN A 177 -9.78 14.15 -8.77
N TRP A 178 -10.86 14.80 -9.31
CA TRP A 178 -10.82 15.45 -10.60
C TRP A 178 -9.87 16.64 -10.71
N ASP A 179 -9.66 17.36 -9.62
CA ASP A 179 -8.82 18.58 -9.62
C ASP A 179 -7.80 18.53 -8.50
N PHE A 180 -6.56 18.62 -8.90
CA PHE A 180 -5.40 18.50 -8.03
C PHE A 180 -4.72 19.84 -7.70
N LYS A 181 -5.21 20.95 -8.26
CA LYS A 181 -4.44 22.20 -8.36
C LYS A 181 -4.32 23.01 -7.08
N ASP A 182 -5.22 22.84 -6.12
CA ASP A 182 -5.19 23.61 -4.87
C ASP A 182 -5.10 22.71 -3.64
N GLN A 183 -3.89 22.26 -3.31
CA GLN A 183 -3.61 21.44 -2.12
C GLN A 183 -3.44 22.25 -0.83
N THR A 184 -3.81 23.53 -0.82
CA THR A 184 -3.66 24.38 0.37
C THR A 184 -4.68 24.06 1.47
N ASP A 185 -5.80 23.43 1.11
CA ASP A 185 -6.82 22.99 2.05
C ASP A 185 -6.51 21.58 2.56
N ALA A 186 -5.84 21.50 3.71
CA ALA A 186 -5.42 20.23 4.32
C ALA A 186 -6.60 19.32 4.69
N GLU A 187 -7.78 19.84 4.97
CA GLU A 187 -8.98 19.05 5.23
C GLU A 187 -9.47 18.40 3.93
N LYS A 188 -9.70 19.20 2.90
CA LYS A 188 -10.25 18.74 1.63
C LYS A 188 -9.38 17.68 0.95
N TYR A 189 -8.05 17.78 1.08
CA TYR A 189 -7.10 16.89 0.40
C TYR A 189 -6.47 15.82 1.30
N SER A 190 -6.88 15.73 2.57
CA SER A 190 -6.47 14.63 3.43
C SER A 190 -7.07 13.31 2.96
N LEU A 191 -6.23 12.26 2.91
CA LEU A 191 -6.66 10.91 2.56
C LEU A 191 -7.70 10.37 3.54
N MET A 192 -7.54 10.68 4.84
CA MET A 192 -8.53 10.30 5.85
C MET A 192 -9.93 10.86 5.54
N TYR A 193 -10.04 12.15 5.18
CA TYR A 193 -11.34 12.75 4.85
C TYR A 193 -11.95 12.12 3.61
N LYS A 194 -11.14 11.82 2.60
CA LYS A 194 -11.59 11.13 1.39
C LYS A 194 -12.10 9.72 1.69
N HIS A 195 -11.39 8.96 2.51
CA HIS A 195 -11.87 7.65 2.97
C HIS A 195 -13.21 7.76 3.68
N LYS A 196 -13.36 8.72 4.61
CA LYS A 196 -14.62 8.97 5.32
C LYS A 196 -15.75 9.36 4.37
N GLU A 197 -15.46 10.14 3.34
CA GLU A 197 -16.46 10.51 2.33
C GLU A 197 -16.89 9.30 1.47
N LEU A 198 -15.94 8.48 1.03
CA LEU A 198 -16.23 7.22 0.34
C LEU A 198 -17.08 6.28 1.21
N GLU A 199 -16.72 6.12 2.49
CA GLU A 199 -17.48 5.33 3.45
C GLU A 199 -18.90 5.86 3.64
N ALA A 200 -19.07 7.19 3.73
CA ALA A 200 -20.38 7.82 3.85
C ALA A 200 -21.23 7.67 2.58
N VAL A 201 -20.61 7.71 1.40
CA VAL A 201 -21.31 7.42 0.14
C VAL A 201 -21.70 5.95 0.07
N ASN A 202 -20.79 5.03 0.37
CA ASN A 202 -21.05 3.59 0.38
C ASN A 202 -22.16 3.20 1.36
N ALA A 203 -22.26 3.87 2.52
CA ALA A 203 -23.31 3.62 3.51
C ALA A 203 -24.73 3.87 2.96
N LYS A 204 -24.90 4.74 1.95
CA LYS A 204 -26.19 4.98 1.28
C LYS A 204 -26.68 3.78 0.47
N TYR A 205 -25.78 2.86 0.15
CA TYR A 205 -26.06 1.63 -0.59
C TYR A 205 -26.11 0.39 0.31
N ALA A 206 -26.01 0.55 1.63
CA ALA A 206 -26.02 -0.58 2.57
C ALA A 206 -27.21 -1.52 2.36
N GLY A 207 -26.92 -2.82 2.22
CA GLY A 207 -27.92 -3.88 1.96
C GLY A 207 -28.44 -3.95 0.50
N LYS A 208 -27.96 -3.08 -0.38
CA LYS A 208 -28.30 -3.05 -1.82
C LYS A 208 -27.10 -2.73 -2.72
N GLN A 209 -25.91 -3.06 -2.23
CA GLN A 209 -24.67 -2.87 -2.99
C GLN A 209 -24.75 -3.56 -4.36
N ASN A 210 -24.27 -2.88 -5.39
CA ASN A 210 -24.35 -3.33 -6.76
C ASN A 210 -22.97 -3.46 -7.44
N THR A 211 -21.91 -3.13 -6.72
CA THR A 211 -20.51 -3.17 -7.18
C THR A 211 -19.61 -3.86 -6.17
N ASN A 212 -18.45 -4.36 -6.61
CA ASN A 212 -17.27 -4.62 -5.79
C ASN A 212 -16.24 -3.51 -6.12
N PHE A 213 -16.16 -2.51 -5.27
CA PHE A 213 -15.37 -1.31 -5.50
C PHE A 213 -14.12 -1.33 -4.60
N VAL A 214 -13.01 -1.87 -5.12
CA VAL A 214 -11.73 -1.98 -4.42
C VAL A 214 -10.92 -0.72 -4.64
N ILE A 215 -10.52 -0.07 -3.55
CA ILE A 215 -9.69 1.14 -3.58
C ILE A 215 -8.28 0.85 -3.10
N SER A 216 -7.34 1.68 -3.55
CA SER A 216 -5.96 1.74 -3.01
C SER A 216 -5.27 0.37 -2.99
N MET A 217 -5.39 -0.39 -4.09
CA MET A 217 -4.84 -1.74 -4.19
C MET A 217 -3.64 -1.80 -5.14
N GLY A 218 -2.55 -1.18 -4.71
CA GLY A 218 -1.22 -1.33 -5.29
C GLY A 218 -0.30 -2.18 -4.40
N CYS A 219 0.92 -1.71 -4.15
CA CYS A 219 1.82 -2.32 -3.18
C CYS A 219 1.70 -1.63 -1.83
N ASN A 220 1.94 -0.34 -1.80
CA ASN A 220 1.57 0.65 -0.79
C ASN A 220 1.07 1.91 -1.53
N PRO A 221 -0.21 2.21 -1.33
CA PRO A 221 -1.20 1.44 -0.55
C PRO A 221 -1.55 0.10 -1.21
N GLY A 222 -2.05 -0.85 -0.42
CA GLY A 222 -2.57 -2.13 -0.90
C GLY A 222 -1.98 -3.37 -0.23
N ASN A 223 -0.96 -3.96 -0.84
CA ASN A 223 -0.34 -5.21 -0.36
C ASN A 223 0.12 -5.15 1.10
N VAL A 224 0.63 -4.01 1.56
CA VAL A 224 1.08 -3.84 2.95
C VAL A 224 -0.05 -4.06 3.96
N SER A 225 -1.30 -3.69 3.64
CA SER A 225 -2.47 -4.00 4.48
C SER A 225 -2.71 -5.51 4.62
N ILE A 226 -2.41 -6.27 3.56
CA ILE A 226 -2.44 -7.74 3.60
C ILE A 226 -1.29 -8.26 4.48
N TRP A 227 -0.10 -7.70 4.32
CA TRP A 227 1.09 -8.13 5.05
C TRP A 227 1.02 -7.82 6.54
N VAL A 228 0.23 -6.81 6.97
CA VAL A 228 -0.07 -6.56 8.38
C VAL A 228 -0.59 -7.82 9.06
N LYS A 229 -1.56 -8.51 8.46
CA LYS A 229 -2.15 -9.72 9.01
C LYS A 229 -1.11 -10.85 9.11
N ILE A 230 -0.26 -10.96 8.09
CA ILE A 230 0.84 -11.93 8.06
C ILE A 230 1.85 -11.67 9.17
N GLY A 231 2.26 -10.42 9.34
CA GLY A 231 3.18 -10.02 10.40
C GLY A 231 2.63 -10.34 11.78
N LEU A 232 1.37 -9.98 12.05
CA LEU A 232 0.72 -10.29 13.33
C LEU A 232 0.67 -11.80 13.62
N LEU A 233 0.36 -12.64 12.62
CA LEU A 233 0.35 -14.09 12.77
C LEU A 233 1.76 -14.65 13.03
N LYS A 234 2.79 -14.12 12.36
CA LYS A 234 4.18 -14.53 12.56
C LYS A 234 4.70 -14.13 13.93
N ILE A 235 4.39 -12.91 14.40
CA ILE A 235 4.74 -12.45 15.76
C ILE A 235 4.01 -13.29 16.81
N ALA A 236 2.72 -13.57 16.61
CA ALA A 236 1.98 -14.46 17.50
C ALA A 236 2.63 -15.84 17.61
N LYS A 237 3.06 -16.41 16.49
CA LYS A 237 3.79 -17.69 16.46
C LYS A 237 5.13 -17.60 17.20
N GLU A 238 5.90 -16.52 17.02
CA GLU A 238 7.18 -16.30 17.72
C GLU A 238 7.01 -16.28 19.24
N TYR A 239 5.89 -15.73 19.72
CA TYR A 239 5.56 -15.68 21.14
C TYR A 239 4.73 -16.87 21.65
N ASN A 240 4.49 -17.88 20.82
CA ASN A 240 3.62 -19.02 21.14
C ASN A 240 2.20 -18.60 21.57
N ILE A 241 1.68 -17.51 20.98
CA ILE A 241 0.33 -17.01 21.20
C ILE A 241 -0.60 -17.65 20.16
N ASP A 242 -1.67 -18.30 20.64
CA ASP A 242 -2.71 -18.83 19.75
C ASP A 242 -3.57 -17.69 19.22
N SER A 243 -3.32 -17.28 17.96
CA SER A 243 -4.05 -16.20 17.29
C SER A 243 -5.55 -16.45 17.15
N LYS A 244 -5.99 -17.71 17.13
CA LYS A 244 -7.41 -18.10 16.99
C LYS A 244 -8.27 -17.75 18.20
N LYS A 245 -7.66 -17.39 19.33
CA LYS A 245 -8.36 -16.92 20.54
C LYS A 245 -8.92 -15.52 20.40
N TYR A 246 -8.42 -14.72 19.45
CA TYR A 246 -8.81 -13.34 19.23
C TYR A 246 -9.91 -13.24 18.19
N LYS A 247 -10.83 -12.29 18.37
CA LYS A 247 -11.99 -12.11 17.49
C LYS A 247 -11.71 -11.20 16.30
N SER A 248 -10.62 -10.40 16.39
CA SER A 248 -10.25 -9.45 15.35
C SER A 248 -8.73 -9.26 15.30
N TRP A 249 -8.26 -8.71 14.19
CA TRP A 249 -6.85 -8.31 14.03
C TRP A 249 -6.45 -7.23 15.03
N ALA A 250 -7.37 -6.33 15.39
CA ALA A 250 -7.15 -5.31 16.41
C ALA A 250 -6.89 -5.91 17.80
N GLU A 251 -7.69 -6.92 18.21
CA GLU A 251 -7.47 -7.63 19.46
C GLU A 251 -6.14 -8.36 19.48
N LEU A 252 -5.78 -9.03 18.38
CA LEU A 252 -4.48 -9.70 18.26
C LEU A 252 -3.33 -8.69 18.34
N SER A 253 -3.41 -7.60 17.58
CA SER A 253 -2.40 -6.53 17.58
C SER A 253 -2.19 -5.95 18.98
N ARG A 254 -3.28 -5.66 19.69
CA ARG A 254 -3.25 -5.22 21.09
C ARG A 254 -2.57 -6.23 22.01
N ALA A 255 -2.94 -7.51 21.88
CA ALA A 255 -2.39 -8.58 22.73
C ALA A 255 -0.89 -8.83 22.47
N LEU A 256 -0.42 -8.56 21.25
CA LEU A 256 1.00 -8.60 20.90
C LEU A 256 1.78 -7.36 21.38
N GLY A 257 1.08 -6.35 21.89
CA GLY A 257 1.70 -5.11 22.36
C GLY A 257 2.23 -4.22 21.24
N VAL A 258 1.63 -4.26 20.05
CA VAL A 258 2.05 -3.39 18.94
C VAL A 258 1.76 -1.94 19.29
N LYS A 259 2.77 -1.07 19.28
CA LYS A 259 2.67 0.37 19.52
C LYS A 259 2.69 1.16 18.22
N THR A 260 3.69 0.92 17.40
CA THR A 260 3.90 1.63 16.14
C THR A 260 4.16 0.64 15.02
N ILE A 261 3.63 0.94 13.85
CA ILE A 261 3.91 0.24 12.60
C ILE A 261 4.41 1.30 11.62
N HIS A 262 5.62 1.12 11.10
CA HIS A 262 6.04 1.85 9.92
C HIS A 262 5.74 1.00 8.68
N VAL A 263 5.07 1.57 7.70
CA VAL A 263 5.23 1.11 6.33
C VAL A 263 6.59 1.64 5.90
N SER A 264 7.59 0.75 5.87
CA SER A 264 9.00 1.13 5.68
C SER A 264 9.47 0.72 4.30
N GLU A 265 9.92 1.70 3.54
CA GLU A 265 10.38 1.47 2.17
C GLU A 265 11.72 2.14 1.90
N LYS A 266 12.62 1.37 1.33
CA LYS A 266 13.90 1.83 0.81
C LYS A 266 14.09 1.33 -0.61
N ASP A 267 13.93 2.24 -1.56
CA ASP A 267 14.26 1.98 -2.95
C ASP A 267 15.76 2.16 -3.18
N THR A 268 16.41 1.09 -3.63
CA THR A 268 17.84 1.06 -3.91
C THR A 268 18.14 0.87 -5.39
N GLN A 269 17.15 1.02 -6.27
CA GLN A 269 17.33 0.90 -7.71
C GLN A 269 18.31 1.96 -8.22
N ILE A 270 19.22 1.55 -9.10
CA ILE A 270 20.33 2.36 -9.62
C ILE A 270 20.16 2.52 -11.13
N VAL A 271 20.29 3.74 -11.61
CA VAL A 271 20.20 4.07 -13.03
C VAL A 271 21.58 4.31 -13.66
N ASN A 272 21.71 4.01 -14.94
CA ASN A 272 22.91 4.35 -15.74
C ASN A 272 22.84 5.75 -16.37
N ASN A 273 21.69 6.43 -16.26
CA ASN A 273 21.46 7.77 -16.77
C ASN A 273 20.97 8.68 -15.63
N PRO A 274 21.89 9.33 -14.89
CA PRO A 274 21.54 10.10 -13.70
C PRO A 274 20.65 11.30 -14.01
N LYS A 275 20.02 11.84 -12.98
CA LYS A 275 19.18 13.02 -13.03
C LYS A 275 19.91 14.24 -13.62
N ARG A 276 19.20 14.99 -14.45
CA ARG A 276 19.63 16.29 -14.98
C ARG A 276 18.97 17.44 -14.21
N VAL A 277 19.53 18.62 -14.34
CA VAL A 277 18.91 19.84 -13.81
C VAL A 277 17.55 20.05 -14.49
N ASN A 278 16.57 20.51 -13.72
CA ASN A 278 15.19 20.75 -14.18
C ASN A 278 14.47 19.47 -14.65
N GLU A 279 14.85 18.32 -14.07
CA GLU A 279 14.22 17.02 -14.33
C GLU A 279 13.71 16.43 -13.01
N TYR A 280 12.46 15.96 -13.00
CA TYR A 280 11.88 15.22 -11.88
C TYR A 280 11.86 13.74 -12.21
N MET A 281 12.48 12.92 -11.37
CA MET A 281 12.60 11.48 -11.57
C MET A 281 11.99 10.71 -10.41
N ASN A 282 11.28 9.64 -10.72
CA ASN A 282 10.76 8.68 -9.73
C ASN A 282 10.53 7.29 -10.35
N THR A 283 10.17 6.32 -9.51
CA THR A 283 9.85 4.93 -9.88
C THR A 283 8.36 4.61 -9.87
N TRP A 284 7.48 5.59 -9.56
CA TRP A 284 6.04 5.36 -9.40
C TRP A 284 5.23 5.53 -10.69
N GLY A 285 5.73 6.26 -11.67
CA GLY A 285 4.99 6.58 -12.89
C GLY A 285 4.17 7.87 -12.76
N GLY A 286 2.99 7.94 -13.41
CA GLY A 286 2.08 9.08 -13.30
C GLY A 286 2.66 10.41 -13.77
N MET A 287 3.51 10.40 -14.80
CA MET A 287 4.14 11.61 -15.35
C MET A 287 4.89 12.49 -14.30
N GLY A 288 5.35 11.87 -13.21
CA GLY A 288 6.03 12.56 -12.10
C GLY A 288 5.08 13.20 -11.08
N GLU A 289 3.81 13.35 -11.41
CA GLU A 289 2.84 14.06 -10.54
C GLU A 289 2.47 13.24 -9.31
N ALA A 290 2.28 11.92 -9.43
CA ALA A 290 1.88 11.08 -8.31
C ALA A 290 2.81 11.23 -7.09
N TYR A 291 4.13 11.05 -7.27
CA TYR A 291 5.08 11.22 -6.18
C TYR A 291 5.18 12.68 -5.71
N PHE A 292 5.06 13.65 -6.61
CA PHE A 292 5.04 15.08 -6.25
C PHE A 292 3.88 15.41 -5.33
N GLU A 293 2.69 14.94 -5.67
CA GLU A 293 1.47 15.21 -4.92
C GLU A 293 1.52 14.67 -3.49
N GLU A 294 1.93 13.44 -3.34
CA GLU A 294 2.02 12.83 -2.02
C GLU A 294 3.14 13.44 -1.19
N ALA A 295 4.29 13.77 -1.80
CA ALA A 295 5.39 14.45 -1.12
C ALA A 295 5.03 15.88 -0.69
N MET A 296 4.19 16.58 -1.46
CA MET A 296 3.76 17.95 -1.14
C MET A 296 2.54 17.98 -0.23
N GLY A 297 1.85 16.87 -0.03
CA GLY A 297 0.74 16.73 0.91
C GLY A 297 1.17 16.86 2.37
N CYS A 298 0.19 17.00 3.25
CA CYS A 298 0.41 17.00 4.71
C CYS A 298 0.97 15.65 5.17
N VAL A 299 1.72 15.65 6.27
CA VAL A 299 2.02 14.41 7.01
C VAL A 299 0.72 13.85 7.55
N GLU A 300 0.42 12.60 7.23
CA GLU A 300 -0.75 11.88 7.76
C GLU A 300 -0.31 10.60 8.48
N ALA A 301 -0.92 10.34 9.64
CA ALA A 301 -0.63 9.15 10.44
C ALA A 301 -1.84 8.71 11.27
N SER A 302 -2.06 7.40 11.39
CA SER A 302 -2.83 6.88 12.52
C SER A 302 -2.14 7.27 13.81
N TRP A 303 -2.87 7.88 14.75
CA TRP A 303 -2.31 8.36 16.01
C TRP A 303 -2.56 7.36 17.12
N GLY A 304 -1.49 6.73 17.58
CA GLY A 304 -1.55 5.67 18.56
C GLY A 304 -2.05 6.15 19.93
N THR A 305 -2.78 5.30 20.64
CA THR A 305 -3.26 5.61 21.99
C THR A 305 -2.14 5.75 23.03
N HIS A 306 -0.91 5.39 22.67
CA HIS A 306 0.29 5.54 23.50
C HIS A 306 1.01 6.88 23.28
N GLU A 307 0.65 7.62 22.24
CA GLU A 307 1.31 8.88 21.88
C GLU A 307 1.05 9.98 22.93
N LYS A 308 2.09 10.75 23.23
CA LYS A 308 2.06 11.82 24.24
C LYS A 308 2.36 13.19 23.64
N LEU A 309 2.96 13.24 22.45
CA LEU A 309 3.26 14.48 21.76
C LEU A 309 1.98 15.28 21.55
N LYS A 310 2.07 16.58 21.85
CA LYS A 310 1.01 17.55 21.60
C LYS A 310 1.49 18.55 20.57
N PHE A 311 0.74 18.66 19.50
CA PHE A 311 0.93 19.70 18.51
C PHE A 311 0.19 20.98 18.93
N LYS A 312 0.62 22.12 18.44
CA LYS A 312 -0.18 23.34 18.52
C LYS A 312 -1.35 23.25 17.54
N GLU A 313 -2.48 23.87 17.88
CA GLU A 313 -3.68 23.81 17.04
C GLU A 313 -3.45 24.33 15.62
N GLU A 314 -2.62 25.34 15.44
CA GLU A 314 -2.27 25.90 14.15
C GLU A 314 -1.42 24.95 13.27
N GLU A 315 -0.74 23.97 13.88
CA GLU A 315 0.14 23.02 13.19
C GLU A 315 -0.59 21.80 12.63
N ILE A 316 -1.80 21.51 13.12
CA ILE A 316 -2.57 20.32 12.74
C ILE A 316 -3.97 20.68 12.26
N VAL A 317 -4.63 19.72 11.62
CA VAL A 317 -6.09 19.71 11.49
C VAL A 317 -6.63 18.90 12.67
N PRO A 318 -7.46 19.49 13.55
CA PRO A 318 -8.04 18.79 14.69
C PRO A 318 -8.92 17.62 14.23
N GLU A 319 -8.66 16.43 14.77
CA GLU A 319 -9.38 15.23 14.36
C GLU A 319 -9.70 14.35 15.60
N PRO A 320 -10.99 14.03 15.84
CA PRO A 320 -11.41 13.28 17.03
C PRO A 320 -11.08 11.78 16.99
N ASP A 321 -10.79 11.21 15.81
CA ASP A 321 -10.64 9.76 15.63
C ASP A 321 -9.21 9.25 15.88
N ASN A 322 -8.40 9.98 16.64
CA ASN A 322 -6.99 9.65 16.83
C ASN A 322 -6.26 9.46 15.50
N TYR A 323 -6.28 10.52 14.69
CA TYR A 323 -5.55 10.61 13.43
C TYR A 323 -4.81 11.95 13.38
N LEU A 324 -3.58 11.93 12.90
CA LEU A 324 -2.75 13.12 12.74
C LEU A 324 -2.79 13.58 11.29
N ILE A 325 -3.17 14.85 11.10
CA ILE A 325 -2.93 15.59 9.85
C ILE A 325 -2.07 16.78 10.23
N TRP A 326 -0.74 16.66 10.03
CA TRP A 326 0.21 17.71 10.36
C TRP A 326 0.51 18.56 9.13
N LYS A 327 0.28 19.86 9.22
CA LYS A 327 0.37 20.83 8.11
C LYS A 327 1.80 21.07 7.60
N LYS A 328 2.67 20.06 7.71
CA LYS A 328 4.00 20.04 7.08
C LYS A 328 3.99 19.14 5.86
N LYS A 329 4.73 19.54 4.83
CA LYS A 329 4.91 18.76 3.60
C LYS A 329 5.69 17.48 3.91
N GLY A 330 5.06 16.32 3.64
CA GLY A 330 5.61 15.00 4.00
C GLY A 330 6.96 14.71 3.38
N GLY A 331 7.19 15.15 2.15
CA GLY A 331 8.46 15.00 1.44
C GLY A 331 9.67 15.66 2.10
N TYR A 332 9.44 16.52 3.12
CA TYR A 332 10.51 17.20 3.85
C TYR A 332 10.54 16.88 5.35
N VAL A 333 9.63 16.05 5.83
CA VAL A 333 9.64 15.56 7.21
C VAL A 333 10.25 14.18 7.23
N LYS A 334 11.40 14.03 7.88
CA LYS A 334 12.13 12.76 7.91
C LYS A 334 11.95 12.04 9.23
N ALA A 335 11.73 10.73 9.12
CA ALA A 335 11.77 9.81 10.24
C ALA A 335 12.80 8.72 10.02
N GLN A 336 13.25 8.15 11.12
CA GLN A 336 14.13 7.00 11.16
C GLN A 336 13.29 5.72 11.04
N SER A 337 13.68 4.80 10.15
CA SER A 337 13.09 3.48 10.00
C SER A 337 14.14 2.42 9.70
N TRP A 338 13.72 1.21 9.40
CA TRP A 338 14.62 0.08 9.17
C TRP A 338 14.05 -0.87 8.11
N VAL A 339 14.93 -1.41 7.27
CA VAL A 339 14.63 -2.50 6.33
C VAL A 339 15.76 -3.53 6.32
N PRO A 340 15.48 -4.82 5.95
CA PRO A 340 16.52 -5.83 5.82
C PRO A 340 17.61 -5.43 4.82
N GLN A 341 18.79 -6.01 4.97
CA GLN A 341 19.96 -5.83 4.11
C GLN A 341 20.53 -4.41 4.06
N TYR A 342 19.69 -3.37 4.17
CA TYR A 342 20.15 -1.98 4.23
C TYR A 342 20.39 -1.52 5.67
N GLY A 343 19.55 -1.99 6.60
CA GLY A 343 19.57 -1.55 7.99
C GLY A 343 18.75 -0.28 8.20
N ARG A 344 19.22 0.57 9.11
CA ARG A 344 18.58 1.85 9.44
C ARG A 344 18.72 2.86 8.30
N PHE A 345 17.64 3.58 8.06
CA PHE A 345 17.62 4.68 7.10
C PHE A 345 16.75 5.86 7.61
N PHE A 346 16.89 7.00 6.96
CA PHE A 346 16.02 8.17 7.14
C PHE A 346 15.15 8.28 5.90
N GLY A 347 13.85 8.22 6.09
CA GLY A 347 12.86 8.34 5.03
C GLY A 347 11.91 9.50 5.27
N ASN A 348 11.27 9.97 4.23
CA ASN A 348 10.23 10.99 4.29
C ASN A 348 8.93 10.39 4.80
N ILE A 349 8.19 11.13 5.62
CA ILE A 349 6.84 10.70 6.06
C ILE A 349 5.83 11.17 5.00
N ILE A 350 5.63 10.32 4.01
CA ILE A 350 4.70 10.58 2.91
C ILE A 350 3.29 10.18 3.34
N ARG A 351 2.27 10.97 2.97
CA ARG A 351 0.88 10.57 3.20
C ARG A 351 0.53 9.36 2.33
N HIS A 352 -0.13 8.38 2.93
CA HIS A 352 -0.56 7.17 2.24
C HIS A 352 -1.83 6.59 2.86
N ASP A 353 -2.68 5.98 2.05
CA ASP A 353 -4.00 5.46 2.46
C ASP A 353 -3.92 4.45 3.59
N GLU A 354 -2.90 3.59 3.61
CA GLU A 354 -2.74 2.56 4.63
C GLU A 354 -2.50 3.12 6.02
N SER A 355 -2.01 4.36 6.16
CA SER A 355 -1.91 5.00 7.48
C SER A 355 -3.29 5.15 8.12
N TYR A 356 -4.32 5.40 7.32
CA TYR A 356 -5.71 5.44 7.78
C TYR A 356 -6.30 4.04 7.90
N THR A 357 -6.24 3.22 6.85
CA THR A 357 -6.99 1.96 6.78
C THR A 357 -6.45 0.91 7.75
N ILE A 358 -5.12 0.74 7.88
CA ILE A 358 -4.51 -0.14 8.87
C ILE A 358 -4.84 0.35 10.29
N GLY A 359 -4.68 1.67 10.54
CA GLY A 359 -4.99 2.25 11.84
C GLY A 359 -6.44 2.03 12.26
N ARG A 360 -7.40 2.19 11.32
CA ARG A 360 -8.82 1.89 11.50
C ARG A 360 -9.04 0.41 11.82
N THR A 361 -8.47 -0.48 11.02
CA THR A 361 -8.60 -1.94 11.14
C THR A 361 -8.05 -2.47 12.47
N LEU A 362 -6.98 -1.84 12.99
CA LEU A 362 -6.35 -2.23 14.24
C LEU A 362 -6.88 -1.44 15.46
N THR A 363 -7.99 -0.72 15.35
CA THR A 363 -8.58 0.03 16.45
C THR A 363 -9.49 -0.84 17.30
N VAL A 364 -9.31 -0.82 18.62
CA VAL A 364 -10.21 -1.43 19.61
C VAL A 364 -10.96 -0.31 20.34
N LYS A 365 -12.29 -0.38 20.32
CA LYS A 365 -13.18 0.53 21.09
C LYS A 365 -13.82 -0.20 22.25
N ASP A 366 -14.11 0.49 23.33
CA ASP A 366 -14.89 -0.04 24.44
C ASP A 366 -16.41 0.05 24.15
N ASN A 367 -17.22 -0.39 25.11
CA ASN A 367 -18.69 -0.41 24.97
C ASN A 367 -19.30 1.00 24.84
N SER A 368 -18.58 2.05 25.21
CA SER A 368 -19.00 3.45 25.05
C SER A 368 -18.63 4.02 23.67
N GLY A 369 -17.91 3.25 22.84
CA GLY A 369 -17.36 3.69 21.55
C GLY A 369 -16.02 4.44 21.68
N LYS A 370 -15.46 4.54 22.88
CA LYS A 370 -14.15 5.18 23.10
C LYS A 370 -13.03 4.26 22.61
N THR A 371 -12.10 4.80 21.85
CA THR A 371 -10.87 4.10 21.45
C THR A 371 -10.00 3.80 22.67
N ILE A 372 -9.76 2.52 22.94
CA ILE A 372 -8.94 2.01 24.04
C ILE A 372 -7.59 1.46 23.57
N TYR A 373 -7.47 1.18 22.29
CA TYR A 373 -6.23 0.80 21.64
C TYR A 373 -6.25 1.19 20.17
N LYS A 374 -5.18 1.77 19.72
CA LYS A 374 -4.87 2.05 18.31
C LYS A 374 -3.35 2.16 18.19
N PRO A 375 -2.68 1.53 17.23
CA PRO A 375 -1.26 1.75 16.97
C PRO A 375 -1.05 3.03 16.18
N SER A 376 0.12 3.66 16.29
CA SER A 376 0.58 4.62 15.29
C SER A 376 0.92 3.87 14.01
N VAL A 377 0.47 4.39 12.86
CA VAL A 377 0.78 3.84 11.53
C VAL A 377 1.12 4.97 10.58
N TYR A 378 2.28 4.93 9.94
CA TYR A 378 2.66 5.91 8.94
C TYR A 378 3.73 5.35 8.00
N TYR A 379 3.78 5.93 6.81
CA TYR A 379 4.71 5.54 5.77
C TYR A 379 6.02 6.32 5.90
N VAL A 380 7.14 5.59 5.87
CA VAL A 380 8.49 6.13 5.92
C VAL A 380 9.25 5.67 4.67
N TYR A 381 9.38 6.56 3.71
CA TYR A 381 9.91 6.28 2.39
C TYR A 381 11.26 6.96 2.13
N ASN A 382 12.24 6.17 1.73
CA ASN A 382 13.48 6.69 1.17
C ASN A 382 13.60 6.23 -0.29
N PRO A 383 13.27 7.11 -1.25
CA PRO A 383 13.30 6.79 -2.66
C PRO A 383 14.73 6.60 -3.20
N THR A 384 14.86 6.36 -4.50
CA THR A 384 16.13 6.31 -5.21
C THR A 384 16.91 7.61 -5.03
N GLN A 385 18.20 7.55 -5.33
CA GLN A 385 19.06 8.74 -5.25
C GLN A 385 18.56 9.87 -6.17
N GLU A 386 18.09 9.54 -7.37
CA GLU A 386 17.58 10.49 -8.36
C GLU A 386 16.26 11.14 -7.91
N ALA A 387 15.38 10.36 -7.30
CA ALA A 387 14.13 10.88 -6.77
C ALA A 387 14.37 11.78 -5.54
N ASN A 388 15.30 11.42 -4.66
CA ASN A 388 15.74 12.31 -3.57
C ASN A 388 16.31 13.63 -4.11
N ALA A 389 17.20 13.58 -5.11
CA ALA A 389 17.75 14.78 -5.74
C ALA A 389 16.67 15.63 -6.42
N SER A 390 15.61 14.99 -6.95
CA SER A 390 14.47 15.69 -7.52
C SER A 390 13.67 16.46 -6.47
N LEU A 391 13.48 15.90 -5.28
CA LEU A 391 12.82 16.58 -4.15
C LEU A 391 13.65 17.75 -3.62
N GLU A 392 14.98 17.60 -3.53
CA GLU A 392 15.85 18.69 -3.07
C GLU A 392 15.81 19.86 -4.08
N GLU A 393 15.92 19.60 -5.38
CA GLU A 393 15.77 20.64 -6.41
C GLU A 393 14.38 21.28 -6.36
N LEU A 394 13.32 20.50 -6.15
CA LEU A 394 11.95 21.00 -5.98
C LEU A 394 11.86 22.00 -4.81
N LYS A 395 12.52 21.71 -3.69
CA LYS A 395 12.59 22.61 -2.53
C LYS A 395 13.27 23.92 -2.88
N GLU A 396 14.41 23.87 -3.57
CA GLU A 396 15.15 25.05 -4.03
C GLU A 396 14.34 25.90 -5.04
N ARG A 397 13.44 25.27 -5.81
CA ARG A 397 12.52 25.92 -6.74
C ARG A 397 11.25 26.48 -6.09
N ASN A 398 11.19 26.59 -4.76
CA ASN A 398 10.00 26.98 -4.00
C ASN A 398 8.77 26.11 -4.33
N HIS A 399 9.00 24.81 -4.45
CA HIS A 399 7.99 23.79 -4.74
C HIS A 399 7.34 23.91 -6.15
N LYS A 400 7.98 24.61 -7.06
CA LYS A 400 7.58 24.59 -8.46
C LYS A 400 8.17 23.35 -9.15
N LEU A 401 7.28 22.47 -9.64
CA LEU A 401 7.66 21.25 -10.33
C LEU A 401 8.64 21.53 -11.49
N GLN A 402 9.55 20.62 -11.71
CA GLN A 402 10.48 20.65 -12.83
C GLN A 402 9.73 20.55 -14.17
N ASP A 403 10.29 21.15 -15.22
CA ASP A 403 9.63 21.18 -16.52
C ASP A 403 9.74 19.85 -17.30
N HIS A 404 10.65 18.98 -16.88
CA HIS A 404 10.86 17.66 -17.43
C HIS A 404 10.71 16.61 -16.34
N TYR A 405 10.12 15.48 -16.68
CA TYR A 405 10.02 14.34 -15.75
C TYR A 405 10.44 13.06 -16.48
N ARG A 406 10.91 12.10 -15.70
CA ARG A 406 11.31 10.80 -16.19
C ARG A 406 10.90 9.70 -15.22
N PHE A 407 10.10 8.80 -15.74
CA PHE A 407 9.77 7.56 -15.06
C PHE A 407 10.91 6.56 -15.25
N MET A 408 11.53 6.15 -14.15
CA MET A 408 12.69 5.26 -14.19
C MET A 408 12.28 3.82 -14.44
N THR A 409 12.73 3.25 -15.55
CA THR A 409 12.48 1.86 -15.96
C THR A 409 13.66 1.25 -16.69
N ASP A 410 13.84 1.50 -17.99
CA ASP A 410 14.84 0.87 -18.86
C ASP A 410 16.28 1.16 -18.42
N GLU A 411 16.52 2.36 -17.95
CA GLU A 411 17.81 2.81 -17.45
C GLU A 411 18.22 2.21 -16.09
N ILE A 412 17.33 1.52 -15.38
CA ILE A 412 17.67 0.86 -14.12
C ILE A 412 18.54 -0.35 -14.44
N ILE A 413 19.75 -0.39 -13.88
CA ILE A 413 20.74 -1.43 -14.13
C ILE A 413 20.90 -2.42 -13.00
N ASP A 414 20.55 -2.03 -11.76
CA ASP A 414 20.67 -2.86 -10.57
C ASP A 414 19.79 -2.31 -9.44
N GLY A 415 19.78 -3.01 -8.30
CA GLY A 415 19.07 -2.62 -7.09
C GLY A 415 17.74 -3.32 -6.93
N ARG A 416 17.04 -2.90 -5.91
CA ARG A 416 15.76 -3.48 -5.49
C ARG A 416 14.88 -2.47 -4.80
N ASP A 417 13.61 -2.76 -4.76
CA ASP A 417 12.66 -2.13 -3.88
C ASP A 417 12.46 -2.99 -2.63
N ILE A 418 12.75 -2.43 -1.45
CA ILE A 418 12.63 -3.09 -0.15
C ILE A 418 11.47 -2.44 0.59
N LEU A 419 10.32 -3.07 0.52
CA LEU A 419 9.08 -2.55 1.08
C LEU A 419 8.46 -3.54 2.06
N GLY A 420 8.09 -3.05 3.23
CA GLY A 420 7.43 -3.88 4.25
C GLY A 420 6.96 -3.10 5.46
N LEU A 421 6.67 -3.83 6.50
CA LEU A 421 6.14 -3.31 7.75
C LEU A 421 7.13 -3.55 8.87
N THR A 422 7.52 -2.49 9.57
CA THR A 422 8.31 -2.57 10.79
C THR A 422 7.38 -2.40 11.99
N TYR A 423 7.28 -3.44 12.81
CA TYR A 423 6.47 -3.48 14.04
C TYR A 423 7.33 -3.15 15.25
N TYR A 424 6.94 -2.15 16.00
CA TYR A 424 7.57 -1.76 17.26
C TYR A 424 6.65 -2.16 18.42
N LEU A 425 7.11 -3.08 19.27
CA LEU A 425 6.30 -3.68 20.33
C LEU A 425 6.63 -3.09 21.70
N GLU A 426 5.68 -3.12 22.61
CA GLU A 426 5.78 -2.59 23.97
C GLU A 426 6.93 -3.19 24.78
N ASN A 427 7.28 -4.47 24.55
CA ASN A 427 8.41 -5.13 25.18
C ASN A 427 9.78 -4.71 24.62
N GLY A 428 9.80 -3.87 23.58
CA GLY A 428 10.99 -3.38 22.92
C GLY A 428 11.47 -4.24 21.76
N ASP A 429 10.78 -5.31 21.44
CA ASP A 429 11.06 -6.12 20.23
C ASP A 429 10.62 -5.38 18.98
N VAL A 430 11.36 -5.62 17.90
CA VAL A 430 11.06 -5.06 16.59
C VAL A 430 11.08 -6.17 15.55
N PHE A 431 10.04 -6.24 14.73
CA PHE A 431 9.91 -7.22 13.65
C PHE A 431 9.70 -6.52 12.31
N TRP A 432 10.10 -7.19 11.25
CA TRP A 432 9.85 -6.74 9.89
C TRP A 432 9.23 -7.86 9.05
N VAL A 433 8.28 -7.51 8.19
CA VAL A 433 7.71 -8.40 7.17
C VAL A 433 7.53 -7.63 5.88
N GLY A 434 7.94 -8.22 4.77
CA GLY A 434 7.77 -7.56 3.47
C GLY A 434 8.52 -8.21 2.32
N SER A 435 8.57 -7.49 1.23
CA SER A 435 9.12 -7.84 -0.08
C SER A 435 10.47 -7.18 -0.32
N MET A 436 11.36 -7.86 -1.04
CA MET A 436 12.65 -7.33 -1.48
C MET A 436 12.87 -7.69 -2.95
N LEU A 437 12.04 -7.15 -3.84
CA LEU A 437 12.08 -7.46 -5.26
C LEU A 437 13.25 -6.72 -5.94
N THR A 438 14.14 -7.46 -6.60
CA THR A 438 15.21 -6.89 -7.44
C THR A 438 14.68 -6.55 -8.83
N ILE A 439 15.33 -5.57 -9.50
CA ILE A 439 15.02 -5.27 -10.91
C ILE A 439 15.23 -6.48 -11.82
N HIS A 440 16.21 -7.33 -11.51
CA HIS A 440 16.51 -8.53 -12.29
C HIS A 440 15.41 -9.57 -12.16
N GLU A 441 14.86 -9.78 -10.95
CA GLU A 441 13.72 -10.66 -10.73
C GLU A 441 12.45 -10.10 -11.35
N ALA A 442 12.20 -8.79 -11.18
CA ALA A 442 11.06 -8.12 -11.80
C ALA A 442 11.04 -8.34 -13.33
N ARG A 443 12.18 -8.14 -13.99
CA ARG A 443 12.29 -8.37 -15.43
C ARG A 443 12.13 -9.83 -15.86
N LYS A 444 12.48 -10.81 -15.01
CA LYS A 444 12.23 -12.23 -15.31
C LYS A 444 10.75 -12.62 -15.34
N ILE A 445 9.89 -11.82 -14.70
CA ILE A 445 8.44 -12.06 -14.71
C ILE A 445 7.84 -11.76 -16.10
N PHE A 446 8.44 -10.85 -16.83
CA PHE A 446 7.96 -10.33 -18.10
C PHE A 446 8.86 -10.74 -19.27
N PRO A 447 8.32 -10.82 -20.51
CA PRO A 447 9.14 -11.09 -21.68
C PRO A 447 10.05 -9.87 -22.01
N PRO A 448 11.15 -10.09 -22.75
CA PRO A 448 12.17 -9.05 -23.00
C PRO A 448 11.65 -7.74 -23.57
N GLU A 449 10.61 -7.77 -24.41
CA GLU A 449 9.99 -6.59 -25.00
C GLU A 449 9.28 -5.68 -23.97
N TYR A 450 8.95 -6.22 -22.79
CA TYR A 450 8.37 -5.47 -21.68
C TYR A 450 9.44 -4.83 -20.76
N HIS A 451 10.68 -5.33 -20.76
CA HIS A 451 11.72 -4.89 -19.81
C HIS A 451 11.92 -3.37 -19.75
N LYS A 452 11.73 -2.70 -20.88
CA LYS A 452 11.82 -1.23 -20.99
C LYS A 452 10.70 -0.46 -20.26
N PHE A 453 9.70 -1.14 -19.73
CA PHE A 453 8.58 -0.56 -18.99
C PHE A 453 8.57 -1.01 -17.52
N ILE A 454 9.52 -1.86 -17.11
CA ILE A 454 9.50 -2.57 -15.84
C ILE A 454 10.55 -2.00 -14.90
N ASN A 455 10.09 -1.72 -13.67
CA ASN A 455 10.94 -1.58 -12.50
C ASN A 455 10.41 -2.49 -11.36
N ALA A 456 11.10 -2.53 -10.22
CA ALA A 456 10.69 -3.37 -9.10
C ALA A 456 9.37 -2.87 -8.49
N THR A 457 9.21 -1.55 -8.35
CA THR A 457 8.05 -0.91 -7.75
C THR A 457 6.77 -1.16 -8.56
N ASN A 458 6.77 -0.85 -9.88
CA ASN A 458 5.57 -1.03 -10.69
C ASN A 458 5.16 -2.50 -10.87
N THR A 459 6.10 -3.43 -10.74
CA THR A 459 5.81 -4.87 -10.76
C THR A 459 4.98 -5.28 -9.54
N THR A 460 5.36 -4.84 -8.34
CA THR A 460 4.63 -5.17 -7.11
C THR A 460 3.26 -4.48 -7.05
N VAL A 461 3.15 -3.25 -7.55
CA VAL A 461 1.87 -2.53 -7.69
C VAL A 461 0.92 -3.30 -8.62
N SER A 462 1.41 -3.68 -9.80
CA SER A 462 0.60 -4.41 -10.79
C SER A 462 0.14 -5.78 -10.27
N ALA A 463 0.96 -6.47 -9.46
CA ALA A 463 0.57 -7.71 -8.80
C ALA A 463 -0.54 -7.48 -7.75
N GLY A 464 -0.52 -6.35 -7.06
CA GLY A 464 -1.59 -5.92 -6.16
C GLY A 464 -2.91 -5.75 -6.89
N ILE A 465 -2.93 -4.92 -7.92
CA ILE A 465 -4.11 -4.68 -8.77
C ILE A 465 -4.64 -6.01 -9.33
N LEU A 466 -3.76 -6.86 -9.87
CA LEU A 466 -4.15 -8.18 -10.38
C LEU A 466 -4.89 -9.02 -9.35
N SER A 467 -4.36 -9.10 -8.13
CA SER A 467 -4.94 -9.95 -7.09
C SER A 467 -6.33 -9.46 -6.64
N ALA A 468 -6.55 -8.14 -6.61
CA ALA A 468 -7.86 -7.56 -6.37
C ALA A 468 -8.85 -7.90 -7.49
N VAL A 469 -8.45 -7.75 -8.74
CA VAL A 469 -9.29 -8.11 -9.91
C VAL A 469 -9.65 -9.60 -9.88
N LEU A 470 -8.69 -10.48 -9.56
CA LEU A 470 -8.96 -11.90 -9.43
C LEU A 470 -9.97 -12.20 -8.30
N GLU A 471 -9.91 -11.49 -7.18
CA GLU A 471 -10.90 -11.68 -6.10
C GLU A 471 -12.27 -11.12 -6.48
N ILE A 472 -12.35 -9.98 -7.17
CA ILE A 472 -13.61 -9.45 -7.73
C ILE A 472 -14.27 -10.50 -8.63
N ILE A 473 -13.55 -11.05 -9.60
CA ILE A 473 -14.07 -12.11 -10.48
C ILE A 473 -14.58 -13.32 -9.68
N ARG A 474 -13.90 -13.67 -8.59
CA ARG A 474 -14.36 -14.77 -7.70
C ARG A 474 -15.62 -14.40 -6.90
N LEU A 475 -15.78 -13.14 -6.52
CA LEU A 475 -16.98 -12.63 -5.85
C LEU A 475 -18.18 -12.64 -6.79
N ASP A 476 -18.01 -12.18 -8.02
CA ASP A 476 -19.04 -12.14 -9.04
C ASP A 476 -19.55 -13.52 -9.41
N LYS A 477 -18.65 -14.47 -9.56
CA LYS A 477 -19.02 -15.89 -9.77
C LYS A 477 -19.87 -16.47 -8.62
N LYS A 478 -19.84 -15.85 -7.44
CA LYS A 478 -20.68 -16.20 -6.28
C LYS A 478 -21.91 -15.31 -6.16
N GLY A 479 -22.13 -14.38 -7.08
CA GLY A 479 -23.21 -13.39 -7.03
C GLY A 479 -23.07 -12.41 -5.87
N LYS A 480 -21.86 -12.10 -5.40
CA LYS A 480 -21.60 -11.22 -4.26
C LYS A 480 -21.16 -9.83 -4.73
N LYS A 481 -21.88 -8.81 -4.28
CA LYS A 481 -21.49 -7.40 -4.41
C LYS A 481 -21.36 -6.80 -3.01
N LEU A 482 -20.19 -6.28 -2.69
CA LEU A 482 -19.83 -5.86 -1.33
C LEU A 482 -19.77 -4.34 -1.17
N GLY A 483 -19.90 -3.57 -2.27
CA GLY A 483 -19.71 -2.11 -2.28
C GLY A 483 -18.25 -1.75 -2.14
N LEU A 484 -17.97 -0.69 -1.38
CA LEU A 484 -16.59 -0.24 -1.10
C LEU A 484 -15.80 -1.29 -0.30
N ILE A 485 -14.61 -1.61 -0.79
CA ILE A 485 -13.69 -2.60 -0.20
C ILE A 485 -12.31 -1.94 -0.07
N SER A 486 -11.78 -1.85 1.14
CA SER A 486 -10.38 -1.49 1.35
C SER A 486 -9.48 -2.73 1.29
N PRO A 487 -8.16 -2.59 1.07
CA PRO A 487 -7.24 -3.72 1.07
C PRO A 487 -7.30 -4.55 2.36
N ASP A 488 -7.54 -3.88 3.49
CA ASP A 488 -7.70 -4.52 4.80
C ASP A 488 -8.89 -5.47 4.88
N ASP A 489 -9.90 -5.29 4.01
CA ASP A 489 -11.10 -6.13 3.96
C ASP A 489 -10.92 -7.37 3.07
N LEU A 490 -9.86 -7.42 2.25
CA LEU A 490 -9.60 -8.52 1.34
C LEU A 490 -9.10 -9.78 2.06
N PRO A 491 -9.41 -10.98 1.54
CA PRO A 491 -8.99 -12.25 2.15
C PRO A 491 -7.49 -12.48 1.95
N TRP A 492 -6.68 -12.10 2.95
CA TRP A 492 -5.23 -12.04 2.89
C TRP A 492 -4.56 -13.30 2.32
N TYR A 493 -5.07 -14.50 2.67
CA TYR A 493 -4.48 -15.78 2.25
C TYR A 493 -4.67 -16.06 0.75
N LYS A 494 -5.73 -15.52 0.12
CA LYS A 494 -5.93 -15.62 -1.33
C LYS A 494 -5.09 -14.57 -2.05
N ILE A 495 -5.11 -13.35 -1.53
CA ILE A 495 -4.36 -12.25 -2.12
C ILE A 495 -2.86 -12.57 -2.14
N ILE A 496 -2.28 -12.98 -1.01
CA ILE A 496 -0.86 -13.35 -0.99
C ILE A 496 -0.54 -14.56 -1.88
N TYR A 497 -1.46 -15.53 -1.99
CA TYR A 497 -1.28 -16.66 -2.89
C TYR A 497 -1.17 -16.21 -4.35
N ASP A 498 -1.99 -15.25 -4.78
CA ASP A 498 -1.96 -14.73 -6.14
C ASP A 498 -0.72 -13.87 -6.43
N GLN A 499 -0.09 -13.30 -5.41
CA GLN A 499 1.00 -12.32 -5.54
C GLN A 499 2.40 -12.86 -5.29
N ILE A 500 2.54 -13.87 -4.42
CA ILE A 500 3.84 -14.21 -3.81
C ILE A 500 4.95 -14.48 -4.83
N GLY A 501 4.61 -14.98 -6.02
CA GLY A 501 5.54 -15.21 -7.12
C GLY A 501 6.09 -13.91 -7.75
N TYR A 502 5.45 -12.77 -7.51
CA TYR A 502 5.80 -11.46 -8.08
C TYR A 502 6.50 -10.53 -7.08
N LEU A 503 6.68 -10.97 -5.82
CA LEU A 503 7.15 -10.11 -4.73
C LEU A 503 8.67 -10.25 -4.45
N GLY A 504 9.42 -11.06 -5.19
CA GLY A 504 10.81 -11.35 -4.86
C GLY A 504 10.94 -12.06 -3.50
N ASP A 505 12.03 -11.80 -2.76
CA ASP A 505 12.19 -12.34 -1.41
C ASP A 505 11.14 -11.75 -0.47
N PHE A 506 10.21 -12.59 0.01
CA PHE A 506 9.23 -12.21 1.01
C PHE A 506 9.62 -12.81 2.36
N VAL A 507 10.05 -11.97 3.29
CA VAL A 507 10.67 -12.39 4.55
C VAL A 507 9.95 -11.87 5.77
N PHE A 508 10.04 -12.61 6.87
CA PHE A 508 9.70 -12.17 8.21
C PHE A 508 10.94 -12.35 9.10
N MET A 509 11.31 -11.32 9.85
CA MET A 509 12.45 -11.39 10.74
C MET A 509 12.29 -10.49 11.96
N LYS A 510 12.88 -10.94 13.07
CA LYS A 510 13.11 -10.11 14.24
C LYS A 510 14.40 -9.32 14.02
N THR A 511 14.38 -8.04 14.30
CA THR A 511 15.56 -7.18 14.24
C THR A 511 15.96 -6.72 15.63
N ASP A 512 17.25 -6.58 15.85
CA ASP A 512 17.77 -5.92 17.05
C ASP A 512 17.92 -4.42 16.79
N PHE A 513 16.90 -3.67 17.14
CA PHE A 513 16.89 -2.22 17.00
C PHE A 513 17.80 -1.52 18.01
N SER A 514 18.25 -2.21 19.05
CA SER A 514 19.13 -1.64 20.08
C SER A 514 20.54 -1.34 19.54
N ASN A 515 21.02 -2.13 18.58
CA ASN A 515 22.32 -1.92 17.92
C ASN A 515 22.32 -0.70 16.99
N ILE A 516 21.15 -0.14 16.67
CA ILE A 516 21.00 1.01 15.78
C ILE A 516 21.26 2.33 16.54
N ILE A 517 21.14 2.31 17.86
CA ILE A 517 21.23 3.51 18.72
C ILE A 517 22.71 3.91 18.99
N SER A 518 23.67 3.03 18.73
CA SER A 518 25.08 3.25 19.09
C SER A 518 25.92 4.00 18.06
N ASP A 519 25.32 4.46 16.95
CA ASP A 519 26.09 5.17 15.93
C ASP A 519 26.34 6.62 16.32
N ASN A 520 27.41 6.82 17.10
CA ASN A 520 27.91 8.13 17.52
C ASN A 520 28.41 9.03 16.36
N ARG A 521 28.25 8.65 15.10
CA ARG A 521 28.73 9.43 13.94
C ARG A 521 28.14 10.84 13.89
N PHE A 522 27.02 11.08 14.54
CA PHE A 522 26.34 12.36 14.56
C PHE A 522 26.31 13.04 15.94
N GLY A 523 27.15 12.61 16.88
CA GLY A 523 27.43 13.37 18.12
C GLY A 523 26.36 13.41 19.21
N ARG A 524 25.18 12.86 19.00
CA ARG A 524 24.14 12.69 20.01
C ARG A 524 23.65 11.26 20.07
N PRO A 525 23.58 10.63 21.27
CA PRO A 525 22.93 9.35 21.40
C PRO A 525 21.41 9.55 21.21
N TYR A 526 20.88 9.13 20.06
CA TYR A 526 19.45 8.94 19.91
C TYR A 526 19.02 7.81 20.84
N LYS A 527 18.44 8.15 21.96
CA LYS A 527 17.73 7.18 22.82
C LYS A 527 16.29 7.11 22.32
N LEU A 528 16.04 6.17 21.41
CA LEU A 528 14.67 5.71 21.28
C LEU A 528 14.27 5.08 22.63
N SER A 529 13.32 5.65 23.30
CA SER A 529 12.70 4.99 24.44
C SER A 529 11.87 3.82 23.88
N LYS A 530 11.75 2.73 24.63
CA LYS A 530 10.84 1.63 24.24
C LYS A 530 9.35 2.05 24.24
N ASN A 531 9.06 3.35 24.35
CA ASN A 531 7.72 3.89 24.25
C ASN A 531 7.27 4.11 22.80
N TRP A 532 8.22 4.12 21.86
CA TRP A 532 7.99 4.24 20.43
C TRP A 532 7.10 5.43 20.05
N GLN A 533 7.39 6.61 20.64
CA GLN A 533 6.66 7.86 20.36
C GLN A 533 7.04 8.38 18.97
N PHE A 534 6.10 9.03 18.31
CA PHE A 534 6.28 9.60 16.97
C PHE A 534 7.48 10.56 16.89
N ASP A 535 7.63 11.45 17.88
CA ASP A 535 8.72 12.42 17.95
C ASP A 535 10.11 11.78 18.15
N GLU A 536 10.17 10.58 18.75
CA GLU A 536 11.43 9.84 18.89
C GLU A 536 11.98 9.34 17.55
N PHE A 537 11.13 9.16 16.56
CA PHE A 537 11.53 8.76 15.22
C PHE A 537 11.90 9.93 14.31
N LEU A 538 11.43 11.13 14.62
CA LEU A 538 11.71 12.33 13.83
C LEU A 538 13.22 12.65 13.81
N VAL A 539 13.70 13.09 12.65
CA VAL A 539 15.06 13.59 12.48
C VAL A 539 15.03 15.10 12.57
N ASP A 540 15.71 15.67 13.57
CA ASP A 540 15.79 17.12 13.74
C ASP A 540 16.41 17.79 12.51
N GLU A 541 15.73 18.80 11.96
CA GLU A 541 16.24 19.64 10.85
C GLU A 541 17.52 20.40 11.21
N ASP A 542 17.82 20.57 12.53
CA ASP A 542 19.02 21.27 13.01
C ASP A 542 20.33 20.50 12.84
N PHE A 543 20.31 19.25 12.36
CA PHE A 543 21.53 18.48 12.06
C PHE A 543 22.15 18.81 10.70
N THR A 544 21.50 19.64 9.89
CA THR A 544 22.01 20.09 8.58
C THR A 544 22.59 21.51 8.63
N LYS A 545 22.73 22.12 9.84
CA LYS A 545 23.43 23.39 10.04
C LYS A 545 24.81 23.22 10.61
#